data_ddad7848467cde4c943edb5e8ebb64c0
#
_entry.id   ddad7848467cde4c943edb5e8ebb64c0
#
_cell.length_a   1.000
_cell.length_b   1.000
_cell.length_c   1.000
_cell.angle_alpha   90.00
_cell.angle_beta   90.00
_cell.angle_gamma   90.00
#
_symmetry.space_group_name_H-M   'P 1'
#
loop_
_entity.id
_entity.type
_entity.pdbx_description
1 polymer ?
#
loop_
_entity_poly.entity_id
_entity_poly.type
_entity_poly.pdbx_seq_one_letter_code
_entity_poly.pdbx_strand_id
1 'polypeptide(L)'
;VKVALDTNVLAYAEGVNGEGRRDAALALIRQLPQEATVVPVQVLGEVFNVLVRKGGRSRAAARDALLSWRDAFAVVETSPEALLAASDLATDHQLGIWDAVILSVASYAGCRLLLSEDFQDGFTWSGVTVVNPFSSPRHDLLRALLGDDAH
;
A
#
# COMPACT_ATOMS: atom_id res chain seq x y z
N VAL A 1 10.45 11.82 -2.79
CA VAL A 1 10.36 10.55 -2.07
C VAL A 1 9.29 9.68 -2.71
N LYS A 2 9.65 8.45 -3.06
CA LYS A 2 8.74 7.50 -3.68
C LYS A 2 8.01 6.70 -2.60
N VAL A 3 6.71 6.47 -2.79
CA VAL A 3 5.86 5.80 -1.82
C VAL A 3 5.05 4.70 -2.48
N ALA A 4 4.90 3.57 -1.79
CA ALA A 4 4.06 2.46 -2.23
C ALA A 4 2.81 2.35 -1.36
N LEU A 5 1.71 1.90 -1.95
CA LEU A 5 0.45 1.69 -1.24
C LEU A 5 0.17 0.21 -1.09
N ASP A 6 -0.18 -0.21 0.12
CA ASP A 6 -0.63 -1.57 0.40
C ASP A 6 -2.13 -1.72 0.15
N THR A 7 -2.58 -2.94 0.18
CA THR A 7 -3.96 -3.35 -0.13
C THR A 7 -5.00 -2.61 0.71
N ASN A 8 -4.76 -2.48 2.03
CA ASN A 8 -5.77 -1.88 2.92
C ASN A 8 -6.07 -0.43 2.55
N VAL A 9 -5.08 0.33 2.09
CA VAL A 9 -5.32 1.73 1.69
C VAL A 9 -6.32 1.80 0.54
N LEU A 10 -6.11 0.99 -0.50
CA LEU A 10 -7.00 0.97 -1.67
C LEU A 10 -8.36 0.36 -1.33
N ALA A 11 -8.37 -0.72 -0.54
CA ALA A 11 -9.62 -1.38 -0.14
C ALA A 11 -10.50 -0.43 0.66
N TYR A 12 -9.93 0.34 1.58
CA TYR A 12 -10.71 1.32 2.34
C TYR A 12 -11.23 2.43 1.44
N ALA A 13 -10.41 2.92 0.52
CA ALA A 13 -10.84 3.93 -0.45
C ALA A 13 -12.03 3.46 -1.28
N GLU A 14 -12.14 2.15 -1.50
CA GLU A 14 -13.27 1.52 -2.23
C GLU A 14 -14.47 1.25 -1.33
N GLY A 15 -14.41 1.57 -0.06
CA GLY A 15 -15.53 1.46 0.87
C GLY A 15 -15.53 0.22 1.79
N VAL A 16 -14.50 -0.61 1.72
CA VAL A 16 -14.37 -1.76 2.62
C VAL A 16 -14.17 -1.23 4.05
N ASN A 17 -14.88 -1.80 5.01
CA ASN A 17 -14.84 -1.45 6.43
C ASN A 17 -15.45 -0.07 6.77
N GLY A 18 -16.29 0.46 5.88
CA GLY A 18 -17.17 1.58 6.23
C GLY A 18 -16.72 2.94 5.76
N GLU A 19 -17.60 3.92 5.95
CA GLU A 19 -17.42 5.26 5.40
C GLU A 19 -16.29 6.04 6.07
N GLY A 20 -16.08 5.85 7.36
CA GLY A 20 -15.01 6.56 8.06
C GLY A 20 -13.63 6.22 7.51
N ARG A 21 -13.37 4.92 7.29
CA ARG A 21 -12.12 4.48 6.70
C ARG A 21 -12.00 4.88 5.24
N ARG A 22 -13.11 4.83 4.51
CA ARG A 22 -13.14 5.28 3.12
C ARG A 22 -12.75 6.76 3.01
N ASP A 23 -13.36 7.60 3.83
CA ASP A 23 -13.10 9.03 3.78
C ASP A 23 -11.65 9.35 4.15
N ALA A 24 -11.11 8.66 5.16
CA ALA A 24 -9.71 8.83 5.56
C ALA A 24 -8.76 8.40 4.43
N ALA A 25 -9.03 7.26 3.80
CA ALA A 25 -8.19 6.76 2.70
C ALA A 25 -8.26 7.68 1.48
N LEU A 26 -9.44 8.16 1.12
CA LEU A 26 -9.59 9.08 -0.01
C LEU A 26 -8.89 10.41 0.25
N ALA A 27 -8.99 10.94 1.48
CA ALA A 27 -8.28 12.16 1.85
C ALA A 27 -6.76 11.99 1.74
N LEU A 28 -6.25 10.85 2.20
CA LEU A 28 -4.83 10.51 2.09
C LEU A 28 -4.40 10.47 0.61
N ILE A 29 -5.14 9.74 -0.21
CA ILE A 29 -4.79 9.54 -1.61
C ILE A 29 -4.76 10.86 -2.37
N ARG A 30 -5.69 11.79 -2.06
CA ARG A 30 -5.71 13.11 -2.70
C ARG A 30 -4.47 13.94 -2.37
N GLN A 31 -3.85 13.70 -1.21
CA GLN A 31 -2.66 14.44 -0.78
C GLN A 31 -1.37 13.84 -1.32
N LEU A 32 -1.39 12.59 -1.81
CA LEU A 32 -0.18 11.92 -2.26
C LEU A 32 0.29 12.48 -3.61
N PRO A 33 1.62 12.63 -3.79
CA PRO A 33 2.15 13.04 -5.09
C PRO A 33 1.96 11.89 -6.08
N GLN A 34 1.12 12.10 -7.08
CA GLN A 34 0.73 11.04 -8.03
C GLN A 34 1.93 10.45 -8.74
N GLU A 35 2.87 11.28 -9.18
CA GLU A 35 4.04 10.84 -9.94
C GLU A 35 5.07 10.08 -9.10
N ALA A 36 4.97 10.17 -7.77
CA ALA A 36 5.88 9.48 -6.85
C ALA A 36 5.21 8.34 -6.09
N THR A 37 3.95 8.03 -6.42
CA THR A 37 3.18 6.98 -5.75
C THR A 37 3.03 5.79 -6.67
N VAL A 38 3.34 4.59 -6.16
CA VAL A 38 3.25 3.36 -6.94
C VAL A 38 2.42 2.32 -6.21
N VAL A 39 1.88 1.38 -6.97
CA VAL A 39 1.10 0.26 -6.44
C VAL A 39 1.77 -1.04 -6.90
N PRO A 40 2.23 -1.88 -5.96
CA PRO A 40 2.71 -3.21 -6.34
C PRO A 40 1.61 -4.00 -7.05
N VAL A 41 1.96 -4.71 -8.11
CA VAL A 41 0.96 -5.45 -8.91
C VAL A 41 0.17 -6.44 -8.04
N GLN A 42 0.81 -7.07 -7.06
CA GLN A 42 0.12 -7.99 -6.17
C GLN A 42 -1.00 -7.32 -5.38
N VAL A 43 -0.82 -6.04 -5.02
CA VAL A 43 -1.86 -5.29 -4.31
C VAL A 43 -3.14 -5.24 -5.13
N LEU A 44 -3.04 -5.09 -6.45
CA LEU A 44 -4.24 -5.10 -7.30
C LEU A 44 -4.99 -6.42 -7.20
N GLY A 45 -4.28 -7.54 -7.22
CA GLY A 45 -4.91 -8.86 -7.05
C GLY A 45 -5.57 -9.02 -5.69
N GLU A 46 -4.93 -8.54 -4.64
CA GLU A 46 -5.51 -8.61 -3.30
C GLU A 46 -6.73 -7.70 -3.17
N VAL A 47 -6.69 -6.51 -3.76
CA VAL A 47 -7.86 -5.61 -3.79
C VAL A 47 -9.04 -6.28 -4.50
N PHE A 48 -8.79 -6.90 -5.66
CA PHE A 48 -9.85 -7.64 -6.36
C PHE A 48 -10.50 -8.66 -5.42
N ASN A 49 -9.69 -9.47 -4.77
CA ASN A 49 -10.18 -10.52 -3.88
C ASN A 49 -10.99 -9.95 -2.71
N VAL A 50 -10.50 -8.88 -2.08
CA VAL A 50 -11.19 -8.23 -0.96
C VAL A 50 -12.51 -7.61 -1.40
N LEU A 51 -12.55 -6.96 -2.57
CA LEU A 51 -13.79 -6.34 -3.07
C LEU A 51 -14.88 -7.38 -3.34
N VAL A 52 -14.50 -8.54 -3.87
CA VAL A 52 -15.47 -9.61 -4.12
C VAL A 52 -15.91 -10.27 -2.81
N ARG A 53 -14.95 -10.61 -1.92
CA ARG A 53 -15.25 -11.39 -0.72
C ARG A 53 -15.85 -10.56 0.40
N LYS A 54 -15.30 -9.39 0.67
CA LYS A 54 -15.73 -8.52 1.77
C LYS A 54 -16.59 -7.37 1.31
N GLY A 55 -16.30 -6.82 0.13
CA GLY A 55 -17.01 -5.67 -0.42
C GLY A 55 -18.34 -6.02 -1.08
N GLY A 56 -18.63 -7.29 -1.28
CA GLY A 56 -19.87 -7.73 -1.92
C GLY A 56 -19.99 -7.32 -3.38
N ARG A 57 -18.90 -7.01 -4.05
CA ARG A 57 -18.93 -6.59 -5.45
C ARG A 57 -18.89 -7.77 -6.40
N SER A 58 -19.48 -7.58 -7.59
CA SER A 58 -19.31 -8.51 -8.69
C SER A 58 -17.84 -8.50 -9.15
N ARG A 59 -17.43 -9.60 -9.80
CA ARG A 59 -16.09 -9.66 -10.39
C ARG A 59 -15.87 -8.56 -11.43
N ALA A 60 -16.90 -8.25 -12.21
CA ALA A 60 -16.81 -7.17 -13.19
C ALA A 60 -16.57 -5.82 -12.53
N ALA A 61 -17.29 -5.51 -11.44
CA ALA A 61 -17.10 -4.26 -10.72
C ALA A 61 -15.72 -4.20 -10.06
N ALA A 62 -15.23 -5.32 -9.50
CA ALA A 62 -13.89 -5.37 -8.93
C ALA A 62 -12.82 -5.15 -10.00
N ARG A 63 -12.98 -5.74 -11.17
CA ARG A 63 -12.07 -5.51 -12.31
C ARG A 63 -12.03 -4.05 -12.70
N ASP A 64 -13.20 -3.40 -12.77
CA ASP A 64 -13.27 -1.98 -13.11
C ASP A 64 -12.52 -1.12 -12.10
N ALA A 65 -12.60 -1.48 -10.81
CA ALA A 65 -11.83 -0.78 -9.77
C ALA A 65 -10.33 -0.92 -10.01
N LEU A 66 -9.85 -2.12 -10.36
CA LEU A 66 -8.43 -2.31 -10.66
C LEU A 66 -7.96 -1.44 -11.83
N LEU A 67 -8.78 -1.33 -12.87
CA LEU A 67 -8.44 -0.51 -14.02
C LEU A 67 -8.32 0.97 -13.62
N SER A 68 -9.20 1.44 -12.74
CA SER A 68 -9.15 2.80 -12.23
C SER A 68 -7.87 3.06 -11.43
N TRP A 69 -7.47 2.13 -10.58
CA TRP A 69 -6.25 2.27 -9.80
C TRP A 69 -5.00 2.25 -10.68
N ARG A 70 -4.98 1.38 -11.70
CA ARG A 70 -3.90 1.35 -12.69
C ARG A 70 -3.78 2.68 -13.41
N ASP A 71 -4.90 3.33 -13.71
CA ASP A 71 -4.89 4.63 -14.38
C ASP A 71 -4.45 5.75 -13.45
N ALA A 72 -4.71 5.61 -12.13
CA ALA A 72 -4.37 6.62 -11.16
C ALA A 72 -2.88 6.62 -10.78
N PHE A 73 -2.27 5.44 -10.68
CA PHE A 73 -0.90 5.29 -10.18
C PHE A 73 -0.11 4.29 -11.03
N ALA A 74 1.21 4.48 -11.08
CA ALA A 74 2.09 3.49 -11.71
C ALA A 74 2.03 2.17 -10.95
N VAL A 75 1.92 1.07 -11.69
CA VAL A 75 1.91 -0.28 -11.12
C VAL A 75 3.31 -0.86 -11.30
N VAL A 76 3.88 -1.44 -10.24
CA VAL A 76 5.22 -2.03 -10.27
C VAL A 76 5.12 -3.55 -10.16
N GLU A 77 5.95 -4.23 -10.94
CA GLU A 77 5.91 -5.68 -11.04
C GLU A 77 6.63 -6.37 -9.89
N THR A 78 6.32 -7.65 -9.68
CA THR A 78 7.06 -8.52 -8.78
C THR A 78 8.08 -9.30 -9.61
N SER A 79 9.37 -8.97 -9.47
CA SER A 79 10.43 -9.70 -10.13
C SER A 79 10.76 -10.99 -9.38
N PRO A 80 11.42 -11.98 -10.04
CA PRO A 80 11.92 -13.16 -9.32
C PRO A 80 12.85 -12.77 -8.16
N GLU A 81 13.71 -11.78 -8.34
CA GLU A 81 14.64 -11.32 -7.30
C GLU A 81 13.87 -10.76 -6.10
N ALA A 82 12.83 -9.98 -6.36
CA ALA A 82 12.01 -9.41 -5.28
C ALA A 82 11.30 -10.51 -4.50
N LEU A 83 10.79 -11.54 -5.18
CA LEU A 83 10.13 -12.66 -4.51
C LEU A 83 11.12 -13.45 -3.65
N LEU A 84 12.33 -13.72 -4.15
CA LEU A 84 13.35 -14.45 -3.40
C LEU A 84 13.81 -13.64 -2.18
N ALA A 85 14.01 -12.33 -2.33
CA ALA A 85 14.32 -11.47 -1.19
C ALA A 85 13.19 -11.44 -0.17
N ALA A 86 11.93 -11.51 -0.63
CA ALA A 86 10.78 -11.61 0.28
C ALA A 86 10.80 -12.90 1.09
N SER A 87 11.27 -14.01 0.51
CA SER A 87 11.35 -15.26 1.26
C SER A 87 12.37 -15.16 2.40
N ASP A 88 13.48 -14.47 2.20
CA ASP A 88 14.45 -14.22 3.27
C ASP A 88 13.83 -13.32 4.35
N LEU A 89 13.17 -12.25 3.93
CA LEU A 89 12.49 -11.32 4.85
C LEU A 89 11.43 -12.03 5.69
N ALA A 90 10.61 -12.87 5.05
CA ALA A 90 9.57 -13.64 5.73
C ALA A 90 10.18 -14.59 6.76
N THR A 91 11.30 -15.23 6.42
CA THR A 91 11.99 -16.17 7.29
C THR A 91 12.62 -15.45 8.48
N ASP A 92 13.33 -14.36 8.22
CA ASP A 92 14.09 -13.65 9.25
C ASP A 92 13.21 -12.89 10.23
N HIS A 93 12.05 -12.39 9.77
CA HIS A 93 11.17 -11.54 10.56
C HIS A 93 9.80 -12.16 10.83
N GLN A 94 9.60 -13.42 10.44
CA GLN A 94 8.36 -14.17 10.66
C GLN A 94 7.13 -13.43 10.09
N LEU A 95 7.28 -12.89 8.90
CA LEU A 95 6.18 -12.24 8.17
C LEU A 95 5.52 -13.23 7.23
N GLY A 96 4.24 -13.03 6.93
CA GLY A 96 3.59 -13.74 5.84
C GLY A 96 4.30 -13.46 4.52
N ILE A 97 4.41 -14.49 3.66
CA ILE A 97 5.17 -14.34 2.40
C ILE A 97 4.59 -13.22 1.53
N TRP A 98 3.28 -13.09 1.45
CA TRP A 98 2.68 -12.11 0.56
C TRP A 98 2.85 -10.67 1.06
N ASP A 99 2.83 -10.45 2.39
CA ASP A 99 3.19 -9.16 2.97
C ASP A 99 4.66 -8.84 2.69
N ALA A 100 5.52 -9.83 2.84
CA ALA A 100 6.95 -9.67 2.57
C ALA A 100 7.19 -9.33 1.09
N VAL A 101 6.42 -9.91 0.17
CA VAL A 101 6.53 -9.60 -1.26
C VAL A 101 6.22 -8.13 -1.51
N ILE A 102 5.16 -7.60 -0.90
CA ILE A 102 4.78 -6.19 -1.10
C ILE A 102 5.89 -5.27 -0.63
N LEU A 103 6.46 -5.54 0.55
CA LEU A 103 7.56 -4.73 1.08
C LEU A 103 8.81 -4.85 0.21
N SER A 104 9.14 -6.04 -0.23
CA SER A 104 10.30 -6.28 -1.10
C SER A 104 10.14 -5.55 -2.45
N VAL A 105 8.95 -5.63 -3.06
CA VAL A 105 8.67 -4.93 -4.32
C VAL A 105 8.82 -3.43 -4.13
N ALA A 106 8.32 -2.88 -3.02
CA ALA A 106 8.48 -1.46 -2.71
C ALA A 106 9.97 -1.08 -2.67
N SER A 107 10.80 -1.91 -2.04
CA SER A 107 12.24 -1.68 -1.97
C SER A 107 12.88 -1.68 -3.36
N TYR A 108 12.58 -2.70 -4.18
CA TYR A 108 13.13 -2.80 -5.53
C TYR A 108 12.66 -1.67 -6.43
N ALA A 109 11.48 -1.11 -6.17
CA ALA A 109 10.97 0.04 -6.91
C ALA A 109 11.58 1.38 -6.46
N GLY A 110 12.44 1.37 -5.45
CA GLY A 110 13.09 2.58 -4.95
C GLY A 110 12.24 3.40 -4.00
N CYS A 111 11.21 2.79 -3.41
CA CYS A 111 10.36 3.48 -2.45
C CYS A 111 11.07 3.67 -1.11
N ARG A 112 10.81 4.81 -0.45
CA ARG A 112 11.23 5.08 0.91
C ARG A 112 10.14 4.73 1.92
N LEU A 113 8.88 4.75 1.50
CA LEU A 113 7.74 4.48 2.37
C LEU A 113 6.85 3.43 1.75
N LEU A 114 6.30 2.56 2.61
CA LEU A 114 5.16 1.71 2.29
C LEU A 114 4.03 2.08 3.24
N LEU A 115 2.92 2.55 2.72
CA LEU A 115 1.75 2.90 3.53
C LEU A 115 0.91 1.65 3.75
N SER A 116 0.88 1.18 4.97
CA SER A 116 0.20 -0.07 5.36
C SER A 116 -0.09 -0.08 6.85
N GLU A 117 -1.21 -0.66 7.24
CA GLU A 117 -1.51 -0.92 8.65
C GLU A 117 -1.22 -2.36 9.06
N ASP A 118 -0.70 -3.20 8.15
CA ASP A 118 -0.51 -4.64 8.40
C ASP A 118 0.82 -4.97 9.04
N PHE A 119 1.75 -4.02 9.11
CA PHE A 119 3.05 -4.18 9.75
C PHE A 119 3.10 -3.36 11.02
N GLN A 120 4.13 -3.60 11.84
CA GLN A 120 4.42 -2.70 12.94
C GLN A 120 4.80 -1.34 12.38
N ASP A 121 4.12 -0.28 12.86
CA ASP A 121 4.38 1.08 12.42
C ASP A 121 5.84 1.46 12.68
N GLY A 122 6.51 1.96 11.67
CA GLY A 122 7.92 2.31 11.74
C GLY A 122 8.89 1.18 11.39
N PHE A 123 8.39 -0.04 11.09
CA PHE A 123 9.25 -1.13 10.68
C PHE A 123 10.04 -0.75 9.43
N THR A 124 11.35 -0.92 9.49
CA THR A 124 12.24 -0.54 8.38
C THR A 124 13.01 -1.75 7.88
N TRP A 125 13.03 -1.91 6.56
CA TRP A 125 13.77 -2.99 5.90
C TRP A 125 14.24 -2.51 4.52
N SER A 126 15.52 -2.71 4.26
CA SER A 126 16.13 -2.44 2.94
C SER A 126 15.76 -1.04 2.38
N GLY A 127 15.82 -0.03 3.23
CA GLY A 127 15.57 1.36 2.84
C GLY A 127 14.10 1.77 2.82
N VAL A 128 13.17 0.86 3.12
CA VAL A 128 11.74 1.15 3.17
C VAL A 128 11.29 1.19 4.61
N THR A 129 10.58 2.25 4.99
CA THR A 129 9.91 2.33 6.28
C THR A 129 8.41 2.15 6.07
N VAL A 130 7.83 1.21 6.83
CA VAL A 130 6.38 1.01 6.82
C VAL A 130 5.75 2.02 7.75
N VAL A 131 4.74 2.73 7.27
CA VAL A 131 4.02 3.74 8.04
C VAL A 131 2.54 3.43 7.97
N ASN A 132 1.90 3.38 9.15
CA ASN A 132 0.44 3.28 9.20
C ASN A 132 -0.15 4.66 8.94
N PRO A 133 -0.82 4.86 7.78
CA PRO A 133 -1.30 6.20 7.42
C PRO A 133 -2.53 6.62 8.21
N PHE A 134 -3.11 5.70 8.98
CA PHE A 134 -4.35 5.94 9.74
C PHE A 134 -4.10 6.11 11.22
N SER A 135 -2.84 5.97 11.68
CA SER A 135 -2.51 6.17 13.09
C SER A 135 -2.52 7.66 13.46
N SER A 136 -2.80 7.94 14.73
CA SER A 136 -2.79 9.30 15.26
C SER A 136 -1.92 9.32 16.53
N PRO A 137 -0.93 10.22 16.60
CA PRO A 137 -0.53 11.18 15.56
C PRO A 137 0.10 10.48 14.35
N ARG A 138 0.13 11.17 13.22
CA ARG A 138 0.78 10.66 12.02
C ARG A 138 2.28 10.53 12.23
N HIS A 139 2.87 9.51 11.61
CA HIS A 139 4.31 9.33 11.60
C HIS A 139 4.99 10.52 10.94
N ASP A 140 6.17 10.90 11.45
CA ASP A 140 6.88 12.09 10.98
C ASP A 140 7.21 12.03 9.49
N LEU A 141 7.58 10.85 8.98
CA LEU A 141 7.90 10.69 7.56
C LEU A 141 6.66 10.92 6.68
N LEU A 142 5.50 10.52 7.13
CA LEU A 142 4.26 10.75 6.38
C LEU A 142 3.88 12.23 6.39
N ARG A 143 4.01 12.89 7.56
CA ARG A 143 3.74 14.33 7.65
C ARG A 143 4.63 15.12 6.71
N ALA A 144 5.92 14.76 6.65
CA ALA A 144 6.87 15.42 5.74
C ALA A 144 6.46 15.22 4.29
N LEU A 145 6.05 13.99 3.93
CA LEU A 145 5.59 13.68 2.58
C LEU A 145 4.37 14.50 2.18
N LEU A 146 3.41 14.63 3.09
CA LEU A 146 2.15 15.32 2.81
C LEU A 146 2.24 16.84 2.99
N GLY A 147 3.35 17.35 3.51
CA GLY A 147 3.54 18.78 3.70
C GLY A 147 2.78 19.36 4.89
N ASP A 148 2.37 18.55 5.85
CA ASP A 148 1.67 19.00 7.05
C ASP A 148 2.55 18.98 8.31
N ASP A 149 3.85 19.04 8.13
CA ASP A 149 4.84 19.04 9.20
C ASP A 149 5.08 20.41 9.83
N ALA A 150 4.47 21.45 9.29
CA ALA A 150 4.68 22.82 9.74
C ALA A 150 3.94 23.13 11.04
N HIS A 151 3.15 22.23 11.52
CA HIS A 151 2.30 22.48 12.69
C HIS A 151 2.44 21.36 13.71
#